data_2d211c64cdb8489c2f75260fb4026feb
#
_entry.id   2d211c64cdb8489c2f75260fb4026feb
#
_cell.length_a   1.000
_cell.length_b   1.000
_cell.length_c   1.000
_cell.angle_alpha   90.00
_cell.angle_beta   90.00
_cell.angle_gamma   90.00
#
_symmetry.space_group_name_H-M   'P 1'
#
loop_
_entity.id
_entity.type
_entity.pdbx_description
1 polymer ?
#
loop_
_entity_poly.entity_id
_entity_poly.type
_entity_poly.pdbx_seq_one_letter_code
_entity_poly.pdbx_strand_id
1 'polypeptide(L)'
;MVDGIFWRIEPEPPPPPFPPPETILIPAGYHLGNVLLHAACVLAAFVLGRRLLGDPHAALLGALLFAVHPVHAENVAYIKGRTDLLAAFFLFLAWARLCRPARRFDVLTPLLFLAALLSREGSVIFFPVAFLTRWWHAGDGFREAFRRTLPLGALAVLFLAFYASLGPPAAYREGSFTPEGGWPALLLGLECLGTYIRLLCWPFSLTADYIGLETAPRDLVSVGLGVLALAVLCLIFVRLRRFLAPGRAMGRFVFAFACLALTLLPVSNLIPIKALLAERYLYFGSLPVLLWIGAWLAKRAPRASACALVLVLAVLSAARTLEWRAEKPLWGSCVRSLPWAWRAGLNLCNAHAEDSSLPATVRTRRALAAADLGLRANPAASELWHEKGYVLLLAGRPGDALPPLRKAHSLAPRDPQTRFLLIRSLALLASVQPAEARKAL
;
A
#
# COMPACT_ATOMS: atom_id res chain seq x y z
N MET A 1 20.50 -1.06 -2.62
CA MET A 1 21.19 -0.48 -3.78
C MET A 1 22.41 -1.30 -4.20
N VAL A 2 23.13 -1.94 -3.27
CA VAL A 2 24.28 -2.82 -3.58
C VAL A 2 23.83 -4.12 -4.25
N ASP A 3 22.66 -4.66 -3.89
CA ASP A 3 22.15 -5.92 -4.45
C ASP A 3 21.64 -5.83 -5.90
N GLY A 4 21.38 -4.63 -6.41
CA GLY A 4 20.89 -4.45 -7.79
C GLY A 4 22.00 -4.43 -8.86
N ILE A 5 23.25 -4.28 -8.46
CA ILE A 5 24.38 -4.14 -9.41
C ILE A 5 24.98 -5.51 -9.80
N PHE A 6 24.77 -6.55 -8.96
CA PHE A 6 25.36 -7.88 -9.20
C PHE A 6 24.45 -8.90 -9.89
N TRP A 7 23.18 -8.57 -10.16
CA TRP A 7 22.25 -9.47 -10.84
C TRP A 7 22.24 -9.28 -12.35
N ARG A 8 23.41 -9.24 -12.98
CA ARG A 8 23.53 -9.44 -14.42
C ARG A 8 23.98 -10.86 -14.69
N ILE A 9 23.07 -11.61 -15.31
CA ILE A 9 23.33 -12.72 -16.22
C ILE A 9 23.81 -14.01 -15.57
N GLU A 10 22.86 -14.80 -15.11
CA GLU A 10 22.81 -16.22 -15.45
C GLU A 10 21.33 -16.59 -15.55
N PRO A 11 20.90 -17.45 -16.51
CA PRO A 11 19.53 -17.99 -16.44
C PRO A 11 19.41 -18.64 -15.07
N GLU A 12 18.41 -18.22 -14.28
CA GLU A 12 18.16 -18.82 -12.96
C GLU A 12 18.17 -20.35 -13.14
N PRO A 13 19.01 -21.07 -12.40
CA PRO A 13 18.93 -22.51 -12.36
C PRO A 13 17.49 -22.87 -12.01
N PRO A 14 16.92 -23.95 -12.57
CA PRO A 14 15.59 -24.39 -12.19
C PRO A 14 15.53 -24.44 -10.66
N PRO A 15 14.45 -23.95 -10.06
CA PRO A 15 14.33 -23.90 -8.60
C PRO A 15 14.67 -25.30 -8.05
N PRO A 16 15.49 -25.39 -7.01
CA PRO A 16 15.85 -26.68 -6.43
C PRO A 16 14.56 -27.43 -6.10
N PRO A 17 14.54 -28.76 -6.26
CA PRO A 17 13.35 -29.57 -6.06
C PRO A 17 12.79 -29.53 -4.64
N PHE A 18 13.50 -28.86 -3.72
CA PHE A 18 13.10 -28.59 -2.35
C PHE A 18 13.44 -27.12 -2.04
N PRO A 19 12.57 -26.39 -1.30
CA PRO A 19 12.96 -25.12 -0.78
C PRO A 19 14.26 -25.28 0.01
N PRO A 20 15.21 -24.32 -0.07
CA PRO A 20 16.41 -24.36 0.75
C PRO A 20 15.98 -24.44 2.23
N PRO A 21 16.79 -25.09 3.10
CA PRO A 21 16.49 -25.14 4.52
C PRO A 21 16.16 -23.73 4.97
N GLU A 22 14.97 -23.57 5.54
CA GLU A 22 14.42 -22.28 5.96
C GLU A 22 15.51 -21.55 6.74
N THR A 23 16.06 -20.52 6.17
CA THR A 23 16.78 -19.52 6.94
C THR A 23 15.74 -18.96 7.87
N ILE A 24 15.77 -19.38 9.14
CA ILE A 24 14.82 -18.94 10.16
C ILE A 24 15.05 -17.45 10.33
N LEU A 25 14.44 -16.65 9.45
CA LEU A 25 14.33 -15.21 9.63
C LEU A 25 13.52 -15.03 10.90
N ILE A 26 14.17 -14.54 11.96
CA ILE A 26 13.46 -14.21 13.20
C ILE A 26 12.67 -12.92 12.92
N PRO A 27 11.35 -12.99 12.61
CA PRO A 27 10.56 -11.81 12.21
C PRO A 27 10.51 -10.76 13.32
N ALA A 28 10.67 -11.18 14.58
CA ALA A 28 10.58 -10.31 15.74
C ALA A 28 11.52 -9.09 15.69
N GLY A 29 12.77 -9.28 15.24
CA GLY A 29 13.72 -8.17 15.10
C GLY A 29 13.29 -7.15 14.05
N TYR A 30 12.69 -7.62 12.97
CA TYR A 30 12.17 -6.76 11.90
C TYR A 30 10.95 -5.97 12.37
N HIS A 31 10.03 -6.60 13.09
CA HIS A 31 8.85 -5.93 13.64
C HIS A 31 9.25 -4.91 14.71
N LEU A 32 10.18 -5.24 15.60
CA LEU A 32 10.69 -4.28 16.59
C LEU A 32 11.31 -3.07 15.90
N GLY A 33 12.11 -3.27 14.85
CA GLY A 33 12.68 -2.18 14.06
C GLY A 33 11.59 -1.28 13.45
N ASN A 34 10.53 -1.85 12.89
CA ASN A 34 9.41 -1.08 12.34
C ASN A 34 8.65 -0.30 13.43
N VAL A 35 8.42 -0.89 14.60
CA VAL A 35 7.79 -0.20 15.75
C VAL A 35 8.63 0.99 16.21
N LEU A 36 9.95 0.81 16.35
CA LEU A 36 10.86 1.89 16.73
C LEU A 36 10.91 3.01 15.68
N LEU A 37 10.92 2.65 14.39
CA LEU A 37 10.85 3.63 13.30
C LEU A 37 9.51 4.38 13.31
N HIS A 38 8.40 3.69 13.55
CA HIS A 38 7.09 4.34 13.70
C HIS A 38 7.08 5.32 14.87
N ALA A 39 7.60 4.93 16.03
CA ALA A 39 7.75 5.83 17.16
C ALA A 39 8.61 7.07 16.83
N ALA A 40 9.70 6.89 16.09
CA ALA A 40 10.53 8.00 15.62
C ALA A 40 9.74 8.90 14.63
N CYS A 41 8.93 8.33 13.75
CA CYS A 41 8.02 9.09 12.87
C CYS A 41 7.01 9.91 13.70
N VAL A 42 6.43 9.35 14.75
CA VAL A 42 5.48 10.04 15.64
C VAL A 42 6.15 11.23 16.34
N LEU A 43 7.37 11.07 16.82
CA LEU A 43 8.15 12.17 17.40
C LEU A 43 8.47 13.25 16.37
N ALA A 44 8.86 12.86 15.16
CA ALA A 44 9.10 13.81 14.06
C ALA A 44 7.80 14.53 13.65
N ALA A 45 6.67 13.81 13.62
CA ALA A 45 5.34 14.35 13.37
C ALA A 45 4.93 15.37 14.45
N PHE A 46 5.20 15.10 15.72
CA PHE A 46 4.97 16.07 16.80
C PHE A 46 5.81 17.34 16.62
N VAL A 47 7.11 17.20 16.29
CA VAL A 47 8.00 18.34 16.03
C VAL A 47 7.50 19.15 14.84
N LEU A 48 7.09 18.51 13.75
CA LEU A 48 6.49 19.16 12.59
C LEU A 48 5.17 19.84 12.97
N GLY A 49 4.30 19.15 13.71
CA GLY A 49 3.01 19.66 14.17
C GLY A 49 3.16 20.94 15.00
N ARG A 50 4.13 20.98 15.91
CA ARG A 50 4.43 22.19 16.69
C ARG A 50 4.79 23.39 15.81
N ARG A 51 5.44 23.15 14.67
CA ARG A 51 5.84 24.21 13.73
C ARG A 51 4.69 24.65 12.83
N LEU A 52 3.85 23.70 12.38
CA LEU A 52 2.72 24.00 11.52
C LEU A 52 1.56 24.65 12.29
N LEU A 53 1.33 24.22 13.53
CA LEU A 53 0.14 24.64 14.31
C LEU A 53 0.45 25.77 15.31
N GLY A 54 1.69 25.87 15.78
CA GLY A 54 2.09 26.82 16.83
C GLY A 54 1.55 26.46 18.22
N ASP A 55 0.81 25.39 18.37
CA ASP A 55 0.15 24.94 19.61
C ASP A 55 0.65 23.52 19.96
N PRO A 56 1.38 23.35 21.09
CA PRO A 56 1.91 22.06 21.50
C PRO A 56 0.84 21.01 21.80
N HIS A 57 -0.30 21.40 22.37
CA HIS A 57 -1.38 20.47 22.68
C HIS A 57 -2.07 19.95 21.42
N ALA A 58 -2.34 20.84 20.46
CA ALA A 58 -2.87 20.46 19.15
C ALA A 58 -1.90 19.54 18.39
N ALA A 59 -0.60 19.84 18.44
CA ALA A 59 0.43 19.03 17.82
C ALA A 59 0.55 17.64 18.46
N LEU A 60 0.49 17.57 19.80
CA LEU A 60 0.51 16.30 20.52
C LEU A 60 -0.69 15.44 20.16
N LEU A 61 -1.89 16.01 20.17
CA LEU A 61 -3.11 15.28 19.85
C LEU A 61 -3.10 14.77 18.40
N GLY A 62 -2.65 15.60 17.44
CA GLY A 62 -2.49 15.17 16.05
C GLY A 62 -1.45 14.07 15.87
N ALA A 63 -0.32 14.15 16.59
CA ALA A 63 0.71 13.12 16.59
C ALA A 63 0.23 11.81 17.26
N LEU A 64 -0.59 11.88 18.31
CA LEU A 64 -1.22 10.70 18.93
C LEU A 64 -2.23 10.06 17.99
N LEU A 65 -3.06 10.86 17.29
CA LEU A 65 -3.96 10.33 16.27
C LEU A 65 -3.19 9.62 15.16
N PHE A 66 -2.06 10.20 14.73
CA PHE A 66 -1.17 9.56 13.75
C PHE A 66 -0.57 8.25 14.29
N ALA A 67 -0.14 8.23 15.55
CA ALA A 67 0.45 7.05 16.18
C ALA A 67 -0.50 5.84 16.19
N VAL A 68 -1.79 6.09 16.44
CA VAL A 68 -2.77 5.01 16.67
C VAL A 68 -3.74 4.80 15.51
N HIS A 69 -3.58 5.49 14.37
CA HIS A 69 -4.52 5.35 13.27
C HIS A 69 -4.41 3.97 12.61
N PRO A 70 -5.51 3.20 12.49
CA PRO A 70 -5.49 1.82 11.98
C PRO A 70 -4.91 1.68 10.57
N VAL A 71 -5.01 2.71 9.72
CA VAL A 71 -4.47 2.73 8.35
C VAL A 71 -2.94 2.57 8.30
N HIS A 72 -2.25 2.82 9.42
CA HIS A 72 -0.79 2.68 9.52
C HIS A 72 -0.34 1.26 9.91
N ALA A 73 -1.28 0.37 10.24
CA ALA A 73 -0.96 -0.99 10.68
C ALA A 73 -0.18 -1.76 9.60
N GLU A 74 -0.51 -1.58 8.31
CA GLU A 74 0.25 -2.19 7.20
C GLU A 74 1.72 -1.77 7.23
N ASN A 75 2.03 -0.47 7.39
CA ASN A 75 3.42 0.02 7.37
C ASN A 75 4.25 -0.55 8.52
N VAL A 76 3.64 -0.78 9.68
CA VAL A 76 4.33 -1.26 10.87
C VAL A 76 4.44 -2.79 10.88
N ALA A 77 3.34 -3.48 10.54
CA ALA A 77 3.27 -4.94 10.60
C ALA A 77 3.93 -5.62 9.38
N TYR A 78 3.92 -5.00 8.20
CA TYR A 78 4.57 -5.54 7.03
C TYR A 78 6.09 -5.35 7.11
N ILE A 79 6.87 -6.44 6.97
CA ILE A 79 8.34 -6.39 7.12
C ILE A 79 8.97 -5.36 6.17
N LYS A 80 8.54 -5.31 4.91
CA LYS A 80 9.04 -4.32 3.91
C LYS A 80 8.56 -2.89 4.18
N GLY A 81 7.62 -2.67 5.10
CA GLY A 81 7.10 -1.35 5.48
C GLY A 81 8.17 -0.38 5.99
N ARG A 82 9.35 -0.89 6.41
CA ARG A 82 10.47 -0.06 6.86
C ARG A 82 10.92 1.00 5.85
N THR A 83 10.81 0.71 4.55
CA THR A 83 11.18 1.67 3.51
C THR A 83 10.27 2.89 3.51
N ASP A 84 8.97 2.68 3.73
CA ASP A 84 7.98 3.74 3.88
C ASP A 84 8.19 4.53 5.18
N LEU A 85 8.47 3.81 6.29
CA LEU A 85 8.72 4.42 7.60
C LEU A 85 9.98 5.28 7.59
N LEU A 86 11.10 4.78 7.02
CA LEU A 86 12.34 5.55 6.87
C LEU A 86 12.14 6.79 5.99
N ALA A 87 11.49 6.62 4.85
CA ALA A 87 11.18 7.73 3.97
C ALA A 87 10.35 8.80 4.70
N ALA A 88 9.27 8.41 5.37
CA ALA A 88 8.40 9.32 6.12
C ALA A 88 9.17 10.02 7.26
N PHE A 89 10.01 9.31 8.01
CA PHE A 89 10.84 9.90 9.06
C PHE A 89 11.72 11.03 8.53
N PHE A 90 12.47 10.78 7.46
CA PHE A 90 13.32 11.80 6.86
C PHE A 90 12.51 12.95 6.24
N LEU A 91 11.37 12.65 5.63
CA LEU A 91 10.47 13.68 5.08
C LEU A 91 9.86 14.55 6.18
N PHE A 92 9.43 14.00 7.31
CA PHE A 92 8.88 14.79 8.42
C PHE A 92 9.95 15.71 9.02
N LEU A 93 11.19 15.22 9.15
CA LEU A 93 12.30 16.07 9.61
C LEU A 93 12.65 17.16 8.60
N ALA A 94 12.72 16.83 7.30
CA ALA A 94 12.93 17.81 6.24
C ALA A 94 11.83 18.88 6.23
N TRP A 95 10.57 18.44 6.36
CA TRP A 95 9.41 19.34 6.42
C TRP A 95 9.43 20.24 7.64
N ALA A 96 9.73 19.69 8.82
CA ALA A 96 9.87 20.47 10.04
C ALA A 96 10.97 21.53 9.91
N ARG A 97 12.07 21.23 9.22
CA ARG A 97 13.13 22.22 8.93
C ARG A 97 12.65 23.30 7.97
N LEU A 98 11.95 22.91 6.92
CA LEU A 98 11.41 23.83 5.92
C LEU A 98 10.46 24.88 6.52
N CYS A 99 9.75 24.54 7.61
CA CYS A 99 8.91 25.48 8.37
C CYS A 99 9.69 26.50 9.21
N ARG A 100 11.03 26.39 9.32
CA ARG A 100 11.86 27.39 10.02
C ARG A 100 12.06 28.65 9.16
N PRO A 101 12.39 29.81 9.81
CA PRO A 101 12.90 30.95 9.08
C PRO A 101 14.09 30.53 8.21
N ALA A 102 14.15 31.08 7.00
CA ALA A 102 15.18 30.69 6.06
C ALA A 102 16.57 31.02 6.59
N ARG A 103 17.45 30.02 6.57
CA ARG A 103 18.89 30.23 6.73
C ARG A 103 19.52 30.42 5.35
N ARG A 104 20.61 31.19 5.29
CA ARG A 104 21.30 31.50 4.03
C ARG A 104 21.81 30.27 3.31
N PHE A 105 22.16 29.21 4.08
CA PHE A 105 22.57 27.91 3.59
C PHE A 105 21.88 26.80 4.41
N ASP A 106 20.92 26.12 3.84
CA ASP A 106 20.26 24.96 4.43
C ASP A 106 20.60 23.70 3.62
N VAL A 107 21.70 23.05 3.97
CA VAL A 107 22.16 21.81 3.33
C VAL A 107 21.42 20.59 3.88
N LEU A 108 20.94 20.66 5.14
CA LEU A 108 20.36 19.49 5.82
C LEU A 108 19.00 19.11 5.25
N THR A 109 18.19 20.06 4.80
CA THR A 109 16.88 19.74 4.19
C THR A 109 17.03 18.92 2.88
N PRO A 110 17.89 19.31 1.92
CA PRO A 110 18.19 18.45 0.76
C PRO A 110 18.80 17.09 1.12
N LEU A 111 19.67 17.00 2.12
CA LEU A 111 20.26 15.73 2.57
C LEU A 111 19.20 14.79 3.17
N LEU A 112 18.29 15.31 4.00
CA LEU A 112 17.16 14.52 4.51
C LEU A 112 16.23 14.08 3.39
N PHE A 113 16.01 14.94 2.41
CA PHE A 113 15.19 14.57 1.23
C PHE A 113 15.89 13.51 0.39
N LEU A 114 17.21 13.59 0.18
CA LEU A 114 17.98 12.55 -0.49
C LEU A 114 17.89 11.22 0.25
N ALA A 115 18.02 11.22 1.57
CA ALA A 115 17.87 10.01 2.37
C ALA A 115 16.46 9.40 2.22
N ALA A 116 15.42 10.23 2.12
CA ALA A 116 14.06 9.78 1.84
C ALA A 116 13.93 9.17 0.43
N LEU A 117 14.49 9.80 -0.60
CA LEU A 117 14.51 9.29 -1.98
C LEU A 117 15.23 7.95 -2.09
N LEU A 118 16.34 7.79 -1.38
CA LEU A 118 17.09 6.53 -1.33
C LEU A 118 16.36 5.44 -0.53
N SER A 119 15.46 5.83 0.38
CA SER A 119 14.61 4.89 1.12
C SER A 119 13.40 4.44 0.28
N ARG A 120 12.79 5.37 -0.48
CA ARG A 120 11.62 5.12 -1.32
C ARG A 120 11.50 6.13 -2.45
N GLU A 121 11.36 5.63 -3.68
CA GLU A 121 11.22 6.45 -4.89
C GLU A 121 10.00 7.40 -4.86
N GLY A 122 8.90 6.97 -4.24
CA GLY A 122 7.71 7.80 -4.04
C GLY A 122 7.93 9.08 -3.25
N SER A 123 9.07 9.23 -2.56
CA SER A 123 9.44 10.46 -1.83
C SER A 123 9.56 11.69 -2.70
N VAL A 124 9.66 11.55 -4.04
CA VAL A 124 9.67 12.68 -4.99
C VAL A 124 8.49 13.62 -4.81
N ILE A 125 7.36 13.12 -4.30
CA ILE A 125 6.15 13.90 -4.03
C ILE A 125 6.35 14.96 -2.94
N PHE A 126 7.42 14.88 -2.17
CA PHE A 126 7.71 15.92 -1.17
C PHE A 126 8.00 17.29 -1.80
N PHE A 127 8.55 17.35 -3.01
CA PHE A 127 8.84 18.63 -3.67
C PHE A 127 7.60 19.53 -3.81
N PRO A 128 6.47 19.10 -4.41
CA PRO A 128 5.27 19.93 -4.47
C PRO A 128 4.66 20.22 -3.09
N VAL A 129 4.77 19.32 -2.12
CA VAL A 129 4.34 19.58 -0.72
C VAL A 129 5.23 20.65 -0.07
N ALA A 130 6.53 20.60 -0.29
CA ALA A 130 7.49 21.61 0.19
C ALA A 130 7.21 22.98 -0.43
N PHE A 131 6.95 23.03 -1.74
CA PHE A 131 6.54 24.25 -2.45
C PHE A 131 5.26 24.82 -1.87
N LEU A 132 4.21 23.99 -1.69
CA LEU A 132 2.94 24.41 -1.11
C LEU A 132 3.13 24.94 0.31
N THR A 133 3.99 24.31 1.11
CA THR A 133 4.32 24.75 2.47
C THR A 133 4.96 26.14 2.48
N ARG A 134 5.94 26.40 1.62
CA ARG A 134 6.60 27.70 1.53
C ARG A 134 5.65 28.77 0.99
N TRP A 135 4.94 28.44 -0.09
CA TRP A 135 4.05 29.37 -0.75
C TRP A 135 2.82 29.76 0.09
N TRP A 136 2.17 28.75 0.70
CA TRP A 136 0.92 28.97 1.43
C TRP A 136 1.14 29.17 2.92
N HIS A 137 1.78 28.20 3.58
CA HIS A 137 1.88 28.20 5.05
C HIS A 137 2.87 29.25 5.57
N ALA A 138 4.07 29.32 4.97
CA ALA A 138 5.08 30.30 5.34
C ALA A 138 4.82 31.70 4.77
N GLY A 139 3.88 31.83 3.78
CA GLY A 139 3.51 33.10 3.19
C GLY A 139 4.51 33.69 2.20
N ASP A 140 5.47 32.90 1.72
CA ASP A 140 6.41 33.34 0.69
C ASP A 140 5.66 33.71 -0.60
N GLY A 141 6.18 34.69 -1.37
CA GLY A 141 5.71 34.92 -2.74
C GLY A 141 5.98 33.69 -3.62
N PHE A 142 5.20 33.50 -4.69
CA PHE A 142 5.34 32.33 -5.59
C PHE A 142 6.79 32.14 -6.07
N ARG A 143 7.43 33.18 -6.57
CA ARG A 143 8.83 33.13 -7.04
C ARG A 143 9.80 32.77 -5.92
N GLU A 144 9.61 33.30 -4.72
CA GLU A 144 10.48 33.01 -3.58
C GLU A 144 10.27 31.58 -3.07
N ALA A 145 9.03 31.11 -2.97
CA ALA A 145 8.73 29.72 -2.63
C ALA A 145 9.38 28.76 -3.63
N PHE A 146 9.26 29.05 -4.93
CA PHE A 146 9.89 28.25 -5.99
C PHE A 146 11.42 28.25 -5.87
N ARG A 147 12.04 29.42 -5.72
CA ARG A 147 13.50 29.56 -5.56
C ARG A 147 14.02 28.75 -4.36
N ARG A 148 13.31 28.80 -3.23
CA ARG A 148 13.70 28.08 -2.00
C ARG A 148 13.54 26.58 -2.08
N THR A 149 12.61 26.10 -2.89
CA THR A 149 12.38 24.66 -3.08
C THR A 149 13.05 24.09 -4.34
N LEU A 150 13.63 24.95 -5.18
CA LEU A 150 14.34 24.55 -6.39
C LEU A 150 15.42 23.47 -6.17
N PRO A 151 16.24 23.53 -5.08
CA PRO A 151 17.22 22.46 -4.81
C PRO A 151 16.57 21.09 -4.60
N LEU A 152 15.36 21.05 -3.98
CA LEU A 152 14.61 19.80 -3.81
C LEU A 152 14.05 19.34 -5.15
N GLY A 153 13.53 20.27 -5.98
CA GLY A 153 13.05 19.96 -7.33
C GLY A 153 14.15 19.41 -8.23
N ALA A 154 15.32 20.05 -8.22
CA ALA A 154 16.49 19.58 -8.97
C ALA A 154 16.93 18.17 -8.53
N LEU A 155 16.97 17.93 -7.22
CA LEU A 155 17.31 16.63 -6.67
C LEU A 155 16.27 15.55 -7.05
N ALA A 156 14.98 15.88 -7.03
CA ALA A 156 13.91 14.98 -7.48
C ALA A 156 14.06 14.63 -8.96
N VAL A 157 14.34 15.61 -9.83
CA VAL A 157 14.54 15.38 -11.28
C VAL A 157 15.78 14.52 -11.53
N LEU A 158 16.91 14.82 -10.87
CA LEU A 158 18.13 14.03 -10.99
C LEU A 158 17.92 12.59 -10.52
N PHE A 159 17.21 12.40 -9.40
CA PHE A 159 16.86 11.07 -8.91
C PHE A 159 15.97 10.30 -9.88
N LEU A 160 14.93 10.95 -10.43
CA LEU A 160 14.04 10.33 -11.42
C LEU A 160 14.78 9.98 -12.73
N ALA A 161 15.69 10.85 -13.20
CA ALA A 161 16.50 10.58 -14.36
C ALA A 161 17.44 9.38 -14.13
N PHE A 162 18.08 9.33 -12.96
CA PHE A 162 18.89 8.17 -12.56
C PHE A 162 18.03 6.90 -12.46
N TYR A 163 16.87 6.96 -11.81
CA TYR A 163 15.96 5.81 -11.68
C TYR A 163 15.50 5.30 -13.05
N ALA A 164 15.15 6.22 -13.97
CA ALA A 164 14.76 5.88 -15.33
C ALA A 164 15.90 5.24 -16.12
N SER A 165 17.16 5.64 -15.89
CA SER A 165 18.33 5.06 -16.55
C SER A 165 18.60 3.59 -16.20
N LEU A 166 18.09 3.14 -15.05
CA LEU A 166 18.18 1.73 -14.61
C LEU A 166 17.22 0.82 -15.41
N GLY A 167 16.31 1.39 -16.17
CA GLY A 167 15.25 0.67 -16.89
C GLY A 167 14.13 0.19 -15.97
N PRO A 168 12.97 -0.17 -16.52
CA PRO A 168 11.89 -0.71 -15.71
C PRO A 168 12.31 -2.07 -15.14
N PRO A 169 12.09 -2.31 -13.82
CA PRO A 169 12.29 -3.62 -13.22
C PRO A 169 11.54 -4.70 -14.02
N ALA A 170 12.11 -5.89 -14.18
CA ALA A 170 11.49 -6.99 -14.93
C ALA A 170 10.05 -7.28 -14.45
N ALA A 171 9.81 -7.14 -13.14
CA ALA A 171 8.49 -7.27 -12.54
C ALA A 171 7.44 -6.25 -13.03
N TYR A 172 7.85 -5.13 -13.66
CA TYR A 172 6.92 -4.16 -14.27
C TYR A 172 6.53 -4.55 -15.69
N ARG A 173 7.30 -5.44 -16.35
CA ARG A 173 7.00 -5.91 -17.72
C ARG A 173 5.93 -6.99 -17.74
N GLU A 174 5.79 -7.75 -16.64
CA GLU A 174 4.85 -8.86 -16.52
C GLU A 174 3.79 -8.52 -15.46
N GLY A 175 2.71 -7.89 -15.85
CA GLY A 175 1.55 -7.71 -14.97
C GLY A 175 1.35 -6.30 -14.41
N SER A 176 1.77 -5.25 -15.11
CA SER A 176 1.19 -3.93 -14.88
C SER A 176 -0.28 -4.02 -15.31
N PHE A 177 -1.17 -3.85 -14.33
CA PHE A 177 -2.58 -3.65 -14.61
C PHE A 177 -2.71 -2.37 -15.44
N THR A 178 -2.91 -2.52 -16.74
CA THR A 178 -3.27 -1.41 -17.62
C THR A 178 -4.79 -1.44 -17.76
N PRO A 179 -5.53 -0.56 -17.04
CA PRO A 179 -6.93 -0.36 -17.41
C PRO A 179 -6.98 0.02 -18.89
N GLU A 180 -7.97 -0.46 -19.61
CA GLU A 180 -8.29 0.11 -20.90
C GLU A 180 -8.32 1.63 -20.74
N GLY A 181 -7.48 2.35 -21.50
CA GLY A 181 -7.29 3.79 -21.34
C GLY A 181 -8.59 4.57 -21.46
N GLY A 182 -8.57 5.88 -21.22
CA GLY A 182 -9.73 6.75 -21.36
C GLY A 182 -10.62 6.83 -20.12
N TRP A 183 -11.94 6.90 -20.32
CA TRP A 183 -12.91 7.14 -19.25
C TRP A 183 -12.92 6.10 -18.11
N PRO A 184 -12.80 4.79 -18.39
CA PRO A 184 -12.73 3.77 -17.31
C PRO A 184 -11.52 3.96 -16.39
N ALA A 185 -10.36 4.29 -16.93
CA ALA A 185 -9.15 4.54 -16.14
C ALA A 185 -9.28 5.78 -15.26
N LEU A 186 -9.90 6.85 -15.79
CA LEU A 186 -10.17 8.05 -15.02
C LEU A 186 -11.12 7.77 -13.84
N LEU A 187 -12.22 7.07 -14.08
CA LEU A 187 -13.17 6.70 -13.03
C LEU A 187 -12.51 5.84 -11.95
N LEU A 188 -11.68 4.87 -12.34
CA LEU A 188 -10.92 4.04 -11.40
C LEU A 188 -9.95 4.90 -10.56
N GLY A 189 -9.25 5.83 -11.20
CA GLY A 189 -8.35 6.75 -10.48
C GLY A 189 -9.09 7.64 -9.47
N LEU A 190 -10.26 8.14 -9.82
CA LEU A 190 -11.12 8.91 -8.92
C LEU A 190 -11.64 8.05 -7.76
N GLU A 191 -12.03 6.81 -8.04
CA GLU A 191 -12.45 5.83 -7.03
C GLU A 191 -11.32 5.50 -6.06
N CYS A 192 -10.10 5.27 -6.56
CA CYS A 192 -8.91 5.06 -5.72
C CYS A 192 -8.66 6.25 -4.79
N LEU A 193 -8.69 7.48 -5.33
CA LEU A 193 -8.49 8.70 -4.56
C LEU A 193 -9.56 8.85 -3.46
N GLY A 194 -10.81 8.66 -3.79
CA GLY A 194 -11.90 8.72 -2.82
C GLY A 194 -11.86 7.59 -1.79
N THR A 195 -11.44 6.39 -2.19
CA THR A 195 -11.23 5.26 -1.28
C THR A 195 -10.17 5.59 -0.23
N TYR A 196 -9.05 6.22 -0.60
CA TYR A 196 -8.05 6.68 0.37
C TYR A 196 -8.64 7.66 1.39
N ILE A 197 -9.46 8.61 0.95
CA ILE A 197 -10.13 9.56 1.85
C ILE A 197 -11.07 8.80 2.79
N ARG A 198 -11.85 7.85 2.26
CA ARG A 198 -12.75 7.03 3.06
C ARG A 198 -12.00 6.21 4.10
N LEU A 199 -10.92 5.53 3.73
CA LEU A 199 -10.11 4.74 4.66
C LEU A 199 -9.49 5.58 5.79
N LEU A 200 -9.14 6.83 5.50
CA LEU A 200 -8.64 7.76 6.51
C LEU A 200 -9.75 8.23 7.46
N CYS A 201 -10.97 8.45 6.95
CA CYS A 201 -12.10 8.92 7.78
C CYS A 201 -12.86 7.77 8.45
N TRP A 202 -12.87 6.58 7.85
CA TRP A 202 -13.63 5.41 8.26
C TRP A 202 -12.81 4.12 8.17
N PRO A 203 -11.87 3.88 9.11
CA PRO A 203 -10.89 2.81 9.03
C PRO A 203 -11.42 1.44 9.47
N PHE A 204 -12.65 1.05 9.09
CA PHE A 204 -13.26 -0.22 9.48
C PHE A 204 -13.18 -1.31 8.41
N SER A 205 -12.91 -0.94 7.16
CA SER A 205 -12.84 -1.88 6.02
C SER A 205 -11.44 -1.93 5.42
N LEU A 206 -10.42 -2.01 6.30
CA LEU A 206 -9.04 -2.14 5.89
C LEU A 206 -8.76 -3.55 5.38
N THR A 207 -7.90 -3.66 4.33
CA THR A 207 -7.51 -4.93 3.74
C THR A 207 -6.05 -4.89 3.29
N ALA A 208 -5.39 -6.04 3.24
CA ALA A 208 -4.01 -6.11 2.77
C ALA A 208 -3.88 -6.09 1.24
N ASP A 209 -4.97 -6.34 0.52
CA ASP A 209 -4.98 -6.41 -0.93
C ASP A 209 -6.29 -5.89 -1.52
N TYR A 210 -6.17 -5.06 -2.55
CA TYR A 210 -7.28 -4.42 -3.28
C TYR A 210 -7.36 -4.88 -4.74
N ILE A 211 -6.68 -5.96 -5.11
CA ILE A 211 -6.78 -6.53 -6.46
C ILE A 211 -8.18 -7.09 -6.68
N GLY A 212 -8.74 -6.76 -7.84
CA GLY A 212 -10.13 -7.03 -8.22
C GLY A 212 -11.02 -5.78 -8.18
N LEU A 213 -10.57 -4.67 -7.60
CA LEU A 213 -11.29 -3.40 -7.64
C LEU A 213 -11.54 -2.94 -9.08
N GLU A 214 -10.62 -3.27 -9.99
CA GLU A 214 -10.72 -2.93 -11.41
C GLU A 214 -11.91 -3.58 -12.12
N THR A 215 -12.31 -4.78 -11.67
CA THR A 215 -13.44 -5.53 -12.21
C THR A 215 -14.70 -5.42 -11.35
N ALA A 216 -14.59 -4.88 -10.14
CA ALA A 216 -15.70 -4.68 -9.24
C ALA A 216 -16.67 -3.59 -9.75
N PRO A 217 -17.95 -3.64 -9.36
CA PRO A 217 -18.85 -2.49 -9.56
C PRO A 217 -18.29 -1.22 -8.92
N ARG A 218 -18.36 -0.09 -9.64
CA ARG A 218 -17.83 1.19 -9.18
C ARG A 218 -18.52 1.68 -7.90
N ASP A 219 -17.73 2.03 -6.91
CA ASP A 219 -18.22 2.69 -5.69
C ASP A 219 -18.43 4.19 -5.96
N LEU A 220 -19.67 4.56 -6.27
CA LEU A 220 -20.02 5.95 -6.60
C LEU A 220 -19.72 6.93 -5.46
N VAL A 221 -19.74 6.48 -4.20
CA VAL A 221 -19.37 7.33 -3.06
C VAL A 221 -17.89 7.67 -3.12
N SER A 222 -17.03 6.67 -3.34
CA SER A 222 -15.60 6.88 -3.50
C SER A 222 -15.28 7.71 -4.75
N VAL A 223 -15.95 7.48 -5.87
CA VAL A 223 -15.80 8.33 -7.08
C VAL A 223 -16.15 9.78 -6.76
N GLY A 224 -17.29 10.03 -6.10
CA GLY A 224 -17.72 11.37 -5.69
C GLY A 224 -16.74 12.08 -4.75
N LEU A 225 -16.17 11.35 -3.79
CA LEU A 225 -15.12 11.88 -2.91
C LEU A 225 -13.83 12.21 -3.69
N GLY A 226 -13.46 11.40 -4.67
CA GLY A 226 -12.32 11.67 -5.56
C GLY A 226 -12.53 12.93 -6.40
N VAL A 227 -13.70 13.10 -6.99
CA VAL A 227 -14.08 14.33 -7.71
C VAL A 227 -14.01 15.55 -6.80
N LEU A 228 -14.58 15.46 -5.59
CA LEU A 228 -14.55 16.53 -4.60
C LEU A 228 -13.11 16.90 -4.23
N ALA A 229 -12.23 15.91 -4.03
CA ALA A 229 -10.83 16.15 -3.71
C ALA A 229 -10.11 16.93 -4.83
N LEU A 230 -10.31 16.54 -6.10
CA LEU A 230 -9.74 17.25 -7.23
C LEU A 230 -10.33 18.64 -7.40
N ALA A 231 -11.65 18.81 -7.23
CA ALA A 231 -12.31 20.10 -7.28
C ALA A 231 -11.76 21.06 -6.20
N VAL A 232 -11.59 20.57 -4.98
CA VAL A 232 -10.95 21.32 -3.88
C VAL A 232 -9.52 21.73 -4.26
N LEU A 233 -8.74 20.83 -4.85
CA LEU A 233 -7.38 21.11 -5.30
C LEU A 233 -7.37 22.22 -6.38
N CYS A 234 -8.25 22.14 -7.37
CA CYS A 234 -8.39 23.15 -8.42
C CYS A 234 -8.82 24.50 -7.85
N LEU A 235 -9.79 24.53 -6.94
CA LEU A 235 -10.25 25.74 -6.28
C LEU A 235 -9.14 26.43 -5.47
N ILE A 236 -8.32 25.63 -4.79
CA ILE A 236 -7.13 26.11 -4.08
C ILE A 236 -6.16 26.82 -5.04
N PHE A 237 -5.91 26.21 -6.19
CA PHE A 237 -5.01 26.78 -7.17
C PHE A 237 -5.54 28.08 -7.78
N VAL A 238 -6.85 28.17 -8.09
CA VAL A 238 -7.44 29.27 -8.88
C VAL A 238 -7.87 30.46 -8.03
N ARG A 239 -8.48 30.29 -6.86
CA ARG A 239 -9.13 31.41 -6.15
C ARG A 239 -8.89 31.54 -4.66
N LEU A 240 -8.54 30.47 -3.95
CA LEU A 240 -8.68 30.43 -2.49
C LEU A 240 -7.56 31.12 -1.72
N ARG A 241 -6.39 31.34 -2.32
CA ARG A 241 -5.26 32.02 -1.65
C ARG A 241 -5.62 33.40 -1.08
N ARG A 242 -6.53 34.13 -1.75
CA ARG A 242 -6.95 35.47 -1.29
C ARG A 242 -7.92 35.44 -0.10
N PHE A 243 -8.69 34.36 0.05
CA PHE A 243 -9.73 34.22 1.07
C PHE A 243 -9.37 33.35 2.26
N LEU A 244 -8.40 32.46 2.13
CA LEU A 244 -8.03 31.48 3.14
C LEU A 244 -6.65 31.82 3.74
N ALA A 245 -6.62 32.81 4.62
CA ALA A 245 -5.40 33.13 5.35
C ALA A 245 -4.88 31.88 6.12
N PRO A 246 -3.56 31.58 6.09
CA PRO A 246 -2.96 30.38 6.70
C PRO A 246 -3.28 30.18 8.18
N GLY A 247 -3.53 31.27 8.92
CA GLY A 247 -3.86 31.23 10.34
C GLY A 247 -5.29 30.84 10.68
N ARG A 248 -6.23 30.87 9.71
CA ARG A 248 -7.66 30.54 9.93
C ARG A 248 -7.88 29.03 9.89
N ALA A 249 -8.88 28.54 10.62
CA ALA A 249 -9.20 27.10 10.67
C ALA A 249 -9.47 26.51 9.28
N MET A 250 -10.18 27.24 8.42
CA MET A 250 -10.45 26.85 7.05
C MET A 250 -9.17 26.79 6.19
N GLY A 251 -8.26 27.75 6.36
CA GLY A 251 -6.96 27.72 5.66
C GLY A 251 -6.12 26.50 6.01
N ARG A 252 -6.10 26.09 7.29
CA ARG A 252 -5.41 24.87 7.74
C ARG A 252 -6.05 23.59 7.19
N PHE A 253 -7.37 23.55 7.17
CA PHE A 253 -8.12 22.44 6.56
C PHE A 253 -7.73 22.27 5.09
N VAL A 254 -7.84 23.34 4.33
CA VAL A 254 -7.54 23.33 2.89
C VAL A 254 -6.08 22.96 2.63
N PHE A 255 -5.13 23.48 3.42
CA PHE A 255 -3.72 23.11 3.33
C PHE A 255 -3.50 21.61 3.60
N ALA A 256 -4.12 21.08 4.65
CA ALA A 256 -3.99 19.68 5.01
C ALA A 256 -4.50 18.73 3.91
N PHE A 257 -5.69 19.04 3.37
CA PHE A 257 -6.27 18.23 2.28
C PHE A 257 -5.55 18.43 0.94
N ALA A 258 -4.98 19.61 0.69
CA ALA A 258 -4.13 19.81 -0.49
C ALA A 258 -2.85 18.97 -0.42
N CYS A 259 -2.21 18.90 0.74
CA CYS A 259 -1.06 18.03 0.95
C CYS A 259 -1.44 16.55 0.76
N LEU A 260 -2.57 16.10 1.34
CA LEU A 260 -3.07 14.75 1.14
C LEU A 260 -3.31 14.45 -0.33
N ALA A 261 -4.05 15.30 -1.04
CA ALA A 261 -4.36 15.09 -2.45
C ALA A 261 -3.08 15.07 -3.32
N LEU A 262 -2.13 15.98 -3.09
CA LEU A 262 -0.84 15.95 -3.78
C LEU A 262 -0.11 14.62 -3.56
N THR A 263 -0.09 14.10 -2.33
CA THR A 263 0.62 12.86 -2.01
C THR A 263 -0.06 11.63 -2.61
N LEU A 264 -1.38 11.67 -2.82
CA LEU A 264 -2.15 10.57 -3.39
C LEU A 264 -2.21 10.58 -4.92
N LEU A 265 -1.95 11.73 -5.58
CA LEU A 265 -1.99 11.82 -7.04
C LEU A 265 -1.15 10.76 -7.77
N PRO A 266 0.13 10.51 -7.40
CA PRO A 266 0.94 9.50 -8.09
C PRO A 266 0.44 8.06 -7.89
N VAL A 267 -0.29 7.81 -6.81
CA VAL A 267 -0.81 6.48 -6.44
C VAL A 267 -2.31 6.35 -6.66
N SER A 268 -2.92 7.31 -7.33
CA SER A 268 -4.35 7.31 -7.69
C SER A 268 -4.66 6.46 -8.93
N ASN A 269 -3.66 5.85 -9.57
CA ASN A 269 -3.79 5.14 -10.86
C ASN A 269 -4.28 6.00 -12.04
N LEU A 270 -4.24 7.33 -11.95
CA LEU A 270 -4.31 8.18 -13.13
C LEU A 270 -3.15 7.89 -14.08
N ILE A 271 -2.00 7.51 -13.54
CA ILE A 271 -0.89 6.84 -14.23
C ILE A 271 -0.84 5.43 -13.64
N PRO A 272 -1.02 4.37 -14.45
CA PRO A 272 -1.08 3.01 -13.95
C PRO A 272 0.16 2.60 -13.15
N ILE A 273 -0.06 2.03 -11.96
CA ILE A 273 0.98 1.47 -11.10
C ILE A 273 0.66 0.02 -10.73
N LYS A 274 1.68 -0.77 -10.37
CA LYS A 274 1.53 -2.19 -10.08
C LYS A 274 0.55 -2.50 -8.93
N ALA A 275 0.58 -1.70 -7.85
CA ALA A 275 -0.36 -1.85 -6.75
C ALA A 275 -1.51 -0.86 -6.92
N LEU A 276 -2.68 -1.35 -7.32
CA LEU A 276 -3.85 -0.53 -7.61
C LEU A 276 -4.22 0.39 -6.44
N LEU A 277 -4.21 -0.14 -5.22
CA LEU A 277 -4.45 0.59 -3.98
C LEU A 277 -3.70 -0.12 -2.85
N ALA A 278 -3.14 0.64 -1.91
CA ALA A 278 -2.50 0.10 -0.72
C ALA A 278 -2.58 1.10 0.44
N GLU A 279 -2.92 0.62 1.63
CA GLU A 279 -3.07 1.46 2.83
C GLU A 279 -1.78 2.22 3.18
N ARG A 280 -0.62 1.60 2.94
CA ARG A 280 0.70 2.19 3.19
C ARG A 280 0.96 3.53 2.47
N TYR A 281 0.27 3.82 1.38
CA TYR A 281 0.42 5.10 0.67
C TYR A 281 -0.18 6.28 1.43
N LEU A 282 -1.08 6.02 2.39
CA LEU A 282 -1.62 7.05 3.27
C LEU A 282 -0.65 7.48 4.38
N TYR A 283 0.41 6.72 4.67
CA TYR A 283 1.26 6.96 5.82
C TYR A 283 1.81 8.40 5.87
N PHE A 284 2.46 8.85 4.81
CA PHE A 284 2.99 10.22 4.74
C PHE A 284 1.88 11.27 4.58
N GLY A 285 0.93 11.02 3.68
CA GLY A 285 -0.11 11.99 3.30
C GLY A 285 -1.17 12.24 4.38
N SER A 286 -1.40 11.30 5.28
CA SER A 286 -2.39 11.42 6.35
C SER A 286 -2.00 12.44 7.43
N LEU A 287 -0.70 12.65 7.67
CA LEU A 287 -0.21 13.45 8.78
C LEU A 287 -0.79 14.89 8.82
N PRO A 288 -0.80 15.68 7.73
CA PRO A 288 -1.37 17.02 7.76
C PRO A 288 -2.85 17.04 8.17
N VAL A 289 -3.61 16.05 7.72
CA VAL A 289 -5.05 15.91 8.06
C VAL A 289 -5.22 15.56 9.53
N LEU A 290 -4.44 14.61 10.03
CA LEU A 290 -4.50 14.22 11.45
C LEU A 290 -4.02 15.34 12.38
N LEU A 291 -3.02 16.13 11.98
CA LEU A 291 -2.62 17.35 12.68
C LEU A 291 -3.75 18.39 12.70
N TRP A 292 -4.43 18.58 11.57
CA TRP A 292 -5.58 19.48 11.51
C TRP A 292 -6.73 18.99 12.41
N ILE A 293 -7.06 17.69 12.38
CA ILE A 293 -8.06 17.11 13.28
C ILE A 293 -7.66 17.32 14.75
N GLY A 294 -6.40 17.07 15.09
CA GLY A 294 -5.85 17.34 16.43
C GLY A 294 -6.03 18.80 16.86
N ALA A 295 -5.76 19.75 15.94
CA ALA A 295 -5.96 21.17 16.21
C ALA A 295 -7.43 21.57 16.36
N TRP A 296 -8.34 20.94 15.61
CA TRP A 296 -9.78 21.14 15.73
C TRP A 296 -10.29 20.59 17.06
N LEU A 297 -9.92 19.36 17.42
CA LEU A 297 -10.30 18.73 18.69
C LEU A 297 -9.78 19.50 19.89
N ALA A 298 -8.51 19.92 19.87
CA ALA A 298 -7.92 20.69 20.98
C ALA A 298 -8.66 22.00 21.28
N LYS A 299 -9.36 22.57 20.27
CA LYS A 299 -10.07 23.85 20.42
C LYS A 299 -11.57 23.71 20.64
N ARG A 300 -12.18 22.62 20.15
CA ARG A 300 -13.64 22.49 20.04
C ARG A 300 -14.22 21.33 20.84
N ALA A 301 -13.44 20.28 21.12
CA ALA A 301 -13.91 19.10 21.80
C ALA A 301 -13.51 19.08 23.29
N PRO A 302 -14.34 18.52 24.17
CA PRO A 302 -13.92 18.16 25.51
C PRO A 302 -12.72 17.22 25.49
N ARG A 303 -11.79 17.35 26.45
CA ARG A 303 -10.63 16.46 26.54
C ARG A 303 -11.00 14.99 26.57
N ALA A 304 -12.08 14.64 27.27
CA ALA A 304 -12.59 13.28 27.35
C ALA A 304 -12.93 12.71 25.96
N SER A 305 -13.60 13.49 25.10
CA SER A 305 -13.93 13.07 23.73
C SER A 305 -12.69 12.87 22.86
N ALA A 306 -11.70 13.73 22.99
CA ALA A 306 -10.43 13.58 22.28
C ALA A 306 -9.65 12.32 22.74
N CYS A 307 -9.60 12.07 24.05
CA CYS A 307 -9.00 10.85 24.61
C CYS A 307 -9.79 9.60 24.18
N ALA A 308 -11.11 9.65 24.18
CA ALA A 308 -11.95 8.54 23.73
C ALA A 308 -11.69 8.20 22.25
N LEU A 309 -11.57 9.20 21.38
CA LEU A 309 -11.21 8.95 19.96
C LEU A 309 -9.85 8.29 19.82
N VAL A 310 -8.82 8.78 20.52
CA VAL A 310 -7.49 8.17 20.52
C VAL A 310 -7.55 6.72 20.98
N LEU A 311 -8.30 6.44 22.05
CA LEU A 311 -8.47 5.08 22.59
C LEU A 311 -9.19 4.16 21.58
N VAL A 312 -10.27 4.62 20.97
CA VAL A 312 -11.01 3.85 19.95
C VAL A 312 -10.09 3.51 18.77
N LEU A 313 -9.35 4.48 18.25
CA LEU A 313 -8.41 4.23 17.15
C LEU A 313 -7.28 3.29 17.57
N ALA A 314 -6.79 3.39 18.82
CA ALA A 314 -5.78 2.48 19.35
C ALA A 314 -6.29 1.04 19.42
N VAL A 315 -7.53 0.82 19.88
CA VAL A 315 -8.15 -0.50 19.91
C VAL A 315 -8.33 -1.06 18.49
N LEU A 316 -8.80 -0.23 17.55
CA LEU A 316 -8.95 -0.64 16.14
C LEU A 316 -7.61 -0.97 15.50
N SER A 317 -6.57 -0.17 15.79
CA SER A 317 -5.20 -0.43 15.30
C SER A 317 -4.62 -1.72 15.87
N ALA A 318 -4.83 -1.97 17.16
CA ALA A 318 -4.44 -3.23 17.80
C ALA A 318 -5.16 -4.43 17.18
N ALA A 319 -6.48 -4.35 16.98
CA ALA A 319 -7.25 -5.38 16.30
C ALA A 319 -6.74 -5.63 14.87
N ARG A 320 -6.45 -4.57 14.11
CA ARG A 320 -5.88 -4.69 12.77
C ARG A 320 -4.49 -5.33 12.78
N THR A 321 -3.64 -4.99 13.75
CA THR A 321 -2.31 -5.59 13.90
C THR A 321 -2.38 -7.08 14.20
N LEU A 322 -3.41 -7.54 14.94
CA LEU A 322 -3.63 -8.97 15.19
C LEU A 322 -3.95 -9.76 13.90
N GLU A 323 -4.56 -9.13 12.90
CA GLU A 323 -4.80 -9.78 11.61
C GLU A 323 -3.48 -10.04 10.87
N TRP A 324 -2.49 -9.16 11.01
CA TRP A 324 -1.15 -9.31 10.42
C TRP A 324 -0.26 -10.33 11.14
N ARG A 325 -0.74 -10.95 12.21
CA ARG A 325 0.01 -11.93 12.99
C ARG A 325 0.33 -13.21 12.22
N ALA A 326 -0.55 -13.61 11.31
CA ALA A 326 -0.40 -14.80 10.49
C ALA A 326 -1.20 -14.69 9.20
N GLU A 327 -0.85 -15.47 8.20
CA GLU A 327 -1.48 -15.42 6.87
C GLU A 327 -2.98 -15.73 6.90
N LYS A 328 -3.41 -16.74 7.64
CA LYS A 328 -4.84 -17.13 7.72
C LYS A 328 -5.75 -16.02 8.26
N PRO A 329 -5.49 -15.37 9.40
CA PRO A 329 -6.30 -14.23 9.83
C PRO A 329 -6.23 -13.06 8.84
N LEU A 330 -5.06 -12.77 8.27
CA LEU A 330 -4.86 -11.68 7.32
C LEU A 330 -5.71 -11.88 6.05
N TRP A 331 -5.50 -12.98 5.36
CA TRP A 331 -6.22 -13.25 4.11
C TRP A 331 -7.70 -13.57 4.33
N GLY A 332 -8.00 -14.20 5.48
CA GLY A 332 -9.40 -14.41 5.89
C GLY A 332 -10.16 -13.12 6.16
N SER A 333 -9.53 -12.09 6.72
CA SER A 333 -10.16 -10.76 6.86
C SER A 333 -10.35 -10.09 5.51
N CYS A 334 -9.36 -10.20 4.60
CA CYS A 334 -9.46 -9.64 3.24
C CYS A 334 -10.65 -10.21 2.46
N VAL A 335 -10.81 -11.53 2.45
CA VAL A 335 -11.94 -12.20 1.75
C VAL A 335 -13.29 -11.78 2.33
N ARG A 336 -13.37 -11.56 3.66
CA ARG A 336 -14.61 -11.08 4.30
C ARG A 336 -14.93 -9.62 3.97
N SER A 337 -13.89 -8.77 3.96
CA SER A 337 -14.05 -7.32 3.73
C SER A 337 -14.31 -7.00 2.26
N LEU A 338 -13.68 -7.73 1.36
CA LEU A 338 -13.73 -7.51 -0.10
C LEU A 338 -13.96 -8.83 -0.83
N PRO A 339 -15.23 -9.27 -1.00
CA PRO A 339 -15.56 -10.56 -1.63
C PRO A 339 -15.05 -10.70 -3.08
N TRP A 340 -14.73 -9.58 -3.75
CA TRP A 340 -14.19 -9.55 -5.10
C TRP A 340 -12.65 -9.61 -5.16
N ALA A 341 -11.95 -9.58 -4.01
CA ALA A 341 -10.49 -9.68 -3.94
C ALA A 341 -10.04 -11.14 -4.16
N TRP A 342 -10.07 -11.60 -5.40
CA TRP A 342 -9.77 -12.99 -5.78
C TRP A 342 -8.39 -13.46 -5.31
N ARG A 343 -7.40 -12.56 -5.33
CA ARG A 343 -6.04 -12.90 -4.87
C ARG A 343 -5.96 -13.17 -3.37
N ALA A 344 -6.83 -12.56 -2.57
CA ALA A 344 -6.95 -12.89 -1.16
C ALA A 344 -7.44 -14.33 -0.97
N GLY A 345 -8.35 -14.82 -1.86
CA GLY A 345 -8.77 -16.22 -1.91
C GLY A 345 -7.61 -17.17 -2.24
N LEU A 346 -6.75 -16.78 -3.19
CA LEU A 346 -5.54 -17.55 -3.55
C LEU A 346 -4.60 -17.68 -2.35
N ASN A 347 -4.24 -16.55 -1.72
CA ASN A 347 -3.33 -16.55 -0.58
C ASN A 347 -3.92 -17.30 0.63
N LEU A 348 -5.24 -17.21 0.85
CA LEU A 348 -5.90 -17.99 1.90
C LEU A 348 -5.90 -19.49 1.59
N CYS A 349 -6.02 -19.87 0.31
CA CYS A 349 -5.88 -21.25 -0.14
C CYS A 349 -4.50 -21.79 0.23
N ASN A 350 -3.43 -21.07 -0.12
CA ASN A 350 -2.05 -21.43 0.18
C ASN A 350 -1.83 -21.56 1.69
N ALA A 351 -2.26 -20.55 2.47
CA ALA A 351 -2.15 -20.55 3.91
C ALA A 351 -2.88 -21.73 4.59
N HIS A 352 -3.97 -22.23 3.98
CA HIS A 352 -4.62 -23.44 4.45
C HIS A 352 -3.94 -24.71 3.97
N ALA A 353 -3.41 -24.74 2.73
CA ALA A 353 -2.73 -25.89 2.17
C ALA A 353 -1.42 -26.21 2.92
N GLU A 354 -0.73 -25.20 3.43
CA GLU A 354 0.54 -25.32 4.17
C GLU A 354 0.36 -25.57 5.68
N ASP A 355 -0.86 -25.50 6.19
CA ASP A 355 -1.13 -25.62 7.63
C ASP A 355 -0.91 -27.06 8.16
N SER A 356 0.30 -27.39 8.51
CA SER A 356 0.68 -28.70 9.08
C SER A 356 0.05 -29.01 10.44
N SER A 357 -0.53 -28.02 11.13
CA SER A 357 -1.23 -28.21 12.41
C SER A 357 -2.59 -28.92 12.28
N LEU A 358 -3.14 -28.99 11.06
CA LEU A 358 -4.43 -29.60 10.79
C LEU A 358 -4.29 -30.96 10.08
N PRO A 359 -5.24 -31.90 10.31
CA PRO A 359 -5.33 -33.13 9.52
C PRO A 359 -5.44 -32.82 8.02
N ALA A 360 -4.79 -33.67 7.19
CA ALA A 360 -4.73 -33.46 5.74
C ALA A 360 -6.10 -33.24 5.08
N THR A 361 -7.13 -34.00 5.50
CA THR A 361 -8.49 -33.87 5.00
C THR A 361 -9.15 -32.52 5.31
N VAL A 362 -8.91 -31.97 6.52
CA VAL A 362 -9.42 -30.68 6.95
C VAL A 362 -8.70 -29.56 6.22
N ARG A 363 -7.37 -29.67 6.11
CA ARG A 363 -6.50 -28.75 5.38
C ARG A 363 -6.94 -28.61 3.92
N THR A 364 -7.04 -29.75 3.20
CA THR A 364 -7.49 -29.80 1.81
C THR A 364 -8.86 -29.17 1.64
N ARG A 365 -9.83 -29.53 2.49
CA ARG A 365 -11.19 -28.97 2.41
C ARG A 365 -11.21 -27.44 2.56
N ARG A 366 -10.45 -26.90 3.53
CA ARG A 366 -10.37 -25.45 3.75
C ARG A 366 -9.66 -24.72 2.61
N ALA A 367 -8.57 -25.28 2.10
CA ALA A 367 -7.86 -24.74 0.95
C ALA A 367 -8.75 -24.69 -0.30
N LEU A 368 -9.44 -25.77 -0.62
CA LEU A 368 -10.37 -25.80 -1.75
C LEU A 368 -11.52 -24.80 -1.59
N ALA A 369 -12.08 -24.67 -0.39
CA ALA A 369 -13.14 -23.68 -0.13
C ALA A 369 -12.63 -22.26 -0.34
N ALA A 370 -11.40 -21.95 0.05
CA ALA A 370 -10.78 -20.63 -0.18
C ALA A 370 -10.53 -20.39 -1.69
N ALA A 371 -10.03 -21.38 -2.42
CA ALA A 371 -9.89 -21.32 -3.88
C ALA A 371 -11.22 -21.05 -4.57
N ASP A 372 -12.29 -21.75 -4.15
CA ASP A 372 -13.64 -21.55 -4.71
C ASP A 372 -14.20 -20.14 -4.42
N LEU A 373 -13.90 -19.55 -3.27
CA LEU A 373 -14.24 -18.14 -2.99
C LEU A 373 -13.54 -17.19 -3.97
N GLY A 374 -12.24 -17.37 -4.19
CA GLY A 374 -11.49 -16.58 -5.17
C GLY A 374 -11.99 -16.76 -6.60
N LEU A 375 -12.34 -17.99 -7.00
CA LEU A 375 -12.87 -18.30 -8.34
C LEU A 375 -14.27 -17.75 -8.59
N ARG A 376 -15.09 -17.56 -7.55
CA ARG A 376 -16.37 -16.82 -7.69
C ARG A 376 -16.12 -15.33 -8.02
N ALA A 377 -15.06 -14.74 -7.46
CA ALA A 377 -14.70 -13.36 -7.72
C ALA A 377 -14.06 -13.19 -9.11
N ASN A 378 -13.17 -14.12 -9.51
CA ASN A 378 -12.54 -14.11 -10.83
C ASN A 378 -12.40 -15.53 -11.39
N PRO A 379 -13.37 -15.99 -12.20
CA PRO A 379 -13.31 -17.30 -12.84
C PRO A 379 -12.17 -17.45 -13.87
N ALA A 380 -11.58 -16.33 -14.31
CA ALA A 380 -10.48 -16.31 -15.28
C ALA A 380 -9.08 -16.29 -14.62
N ALA A 381 -8.99 -16.33 -13.30
CA ALA A 381 -7.72 -16.38 -12.58
C ALA A 381 -7.07 -17.75 -12.76
N SER A 382 -6.10 -17.86 -13.68
CA SER A 382 -5.35 -19.10 -13.97
C SER A 382 -4.64 -19.64 -12.73
N GLU A 383 -4.12 -18.74 -11.88
CA GLU A 383 -3.40 -19.05 -10.64
C GLU A 383 -4.29 -19.80 -9.63
N LEU A 384 -5.56 -19.42 -9.53
CA LEU A 384 -6.50 -20.11 -8.64
C LEU A 384 -6.86 -21.51 -9.13
N TRP A 385 -7.01 -21.70 -10.45
CA TRP A 385 -7.23 -23.01 -11.03
C TRP A 385 -6.00 -23.91 -10.89
N HIS A 386 -4.80 -23.33 -11.06
CA HIS A 386 -3.52 -24.01 -10.80
C HIS A 386 -3.45 -24.50 -9.36
N GLU A 387 -3.67 -23.58 -8.39
CA GLU A 387 -3.57 -23.89 -6.97
C GLU A 387 -4.60 -24.93 -6.52
N LYS A 388 -5.83 -24.85 -7.05
CA LYS A 388 -6.86 -25.86 -6.80
C LYS A 388 -6.41 -27.25 -7.25
N GLY A 389 -5.79 -27.34 -8.43
CA GLY A 389 -5.22 -28.59 -8.92
C GLY A 389 -4.04 -29.08 -8.08
N TYR A 390 -3.16 -28.19 -7.67
CA TYR A 390 -2.03 -28.50 -6.79
C TYR A 390 -2.49 -29.07 -5.44
N VAL A 391 -3.45 -28.44 -4.79
CA VAL A 391 -4.03 -28.91 -3.51
C VAL A 391 -4.65 -30.30 -3.66
N LEU A 392 -5.32 -30.60 -4.78
CA LEU A 392 -5.88 -31.93 -5.05
C LEU A 392 -4.78 -32.99 -5.27
N LEU A 393 -3.67 -32.62 -5.92
CA LEU A 393 -2.50 -33.52 -6.06
C LEU A 393 -1.85 -33.81 -4.70
N LEU A 394 -1.70 -32.81 -3.84
CA LEU A 394 -1.20 -33.00 -2.46
C LEU A 394 -2.12 -33.90 -1.63
N ALA A 395 -3.41 -33.88 -1.92
CA ALA A 395 -4.40 -34.75 -1.27
C ALA A 395 -4.42 -36.18 -1.84
N GLY A 396 -3.54 -36.53 -2.80
CA GLY A 396 -3.54 -37.86 -3.45
C GLY A 396 -4.72 -38.10 -4.39
N ARG A 397 -5.30 -37.03 -4.95
CA ARG A 397 -6.48 -37.07 -5.83
C ARG A 397 -6.14 -36.62 -7.27
N PRO A 398 -5.26 -37.35 -7.99
CA PRO A 398 -4.76 -36.92 -9.30
C PRO A 398 -5.85 -36.80 -10.36
N GLY A 399 -6.88 -37.67 -10.31
CA GLY A 399 -8.01 -37.62 -11.25
C GLY A 399 -8.80 -36.31 -11.11
N ASP A 400 -9.07 -35.90 -9.86
CA ASP A 400 -9.79 -34.66 -9.57
C ASP A 400 -8.97 -33.40 -9.87
N ALA A 401 -7.64 -33.53 -9.89
CA ALA A 401 -6.73 -32.39 -10.19
C ALA A 401 -6.72 -32.06 -11.70
N LEU A 402 -7.04 -32.98 -12.59
CA LEU A 402 -6.97 -32.79 -14.04
C LEU A 402 -7.89 -31.67 -14.54
N PRO A 403 -9.21 -31.62 -14.19
CA PRO A 403 -10.07 -30.55 -14.67
C PRO A 403 -9.58 -29.13 -14.31
N PRO A 404 -9.25 -28.82 -13.06
CA PRO A 404 -8.74 -27.49 -12.74
C PRO A 404 -7.38 -27.18 -13.40
N LEU A 405 -6.46 -28.14 -13.51
CA LEU A 405 -5.18 -27.94 -14.20
C LEU A 405 -5.34 -27.70 -15.71
N ARG A 406 -6.27 -28.40 -16.36
CA ARG A 406 -6.61 -28.13 -17.76
C ARG A 406 -7.19 -26.73 -17.93
N LYS A 407 -8.06 -26.31 -17.02
CA LYS A 407 -8.61 -24.95 -17.05
C LYS A 407 -7.51 -23.91 -16.85
N ALA A 408 -6.61 -24.11 -15.88
CA ALA A 408 -5.45 -23.25 -15.68
C ALA A 408 -4.59 -23.15 -16.95
N HIS A 409 -4.28 -24.31 -17.58
CA HIS A 409 -3.50 -24.36 -18.81
C HIS A 409 -4.22 -23.67 -19.98
N SER A 410 -5.53 -23.81 -20.12
CA SER A 410 -6.29 -23.11 -21.16
C SER A 410 -6.27 -21.60 -21.01
N LEU A 411 -6.20 -21.09 -19.77
CA LEU A 411 -6.12 -19.66 -19.45
C LEU A 411 -4.68 -19.11 -19.57
N ALA A 412 -3.66 -19.92 -19.22
CA ALA A 412 -2.25 -19.57 -19.28
C ALA A 412 -1.41 -20.68 -19.96
N PRO A 413 -1.46 -20.85 -21.30
CA PRO A 413 -0.81 -21.97 -22.00
C PRO A 413 0.72 -21.98 -21.90
N ARG A 414 1.33 -20.82 -21.60
CA ARG A 414 2.80 -20.69 -21.51
C ARG A 414 3.34 -20.95 -20.10
N ASP A 415 2.48 -21.15 -19.10
CA ASP A 415 2.92 -21.41 -17.74
C ASP A 415 3.57 -22.80 -17.62
N PRO A 416 4.89 -22.89 -17.33
CA PRO A 416 5.60 -24.15 -17.23
C PRO A 416 5.19 -24.93 -15.96
N GLN A 417 4.79 -24.27 -14.90
CA GLN A 417 4.42 -24.91 -13.64
C GLN A 417 3.10 -25.65 -13.79
N THR A 418 2.09 -25.04 -14.40
CA THR A 418 0.82 -25.69 -14.70
C THR A 418 1.00 -26.90 -15.63
N ARG A 419 1.85 -26.79 -16.67
CA ARG A 419 2.16 -27.92 -17.54
C ARG A 419 2.82 -29.07 -16.77
N PHE A 420 3.76 -28.77 -15.91
CA PHE A 420 4.41 -29.79 -15.07
C PHE A 420 3.42 -30.52 -14.18
N LEU A 421 2.52 -29.77 -13.49
CA LEU A 421 1.51 -30.39 -12.62
C LEU A 421 0.51 -31.23 -13.42
N LEU A 422 0.15 -30.81 -14.64
CA LEU A 422 -0.75 -31.57 -15.52
C LEU A 422 -0.11 -32.90 -15.90
N ILE A 423 1.15 -32.91 -16.33
CA ILE A 423 1.89 -34.14 -16.67
C ILE A 423 2.02 -35.02 -15.42
N ARG A 424 2.36 -34.49 -14.29
CA ARG A 424 2.47 -35.21 -13.02
C ARG A 424 1.14 -35.86 -12.62
N SER A 425 0.03 -35.13 -12.78
CA SER A 425 -1.31 -35.64 -12.50
C SER A 425 -1.67 -36.83 -13.40
N LEU A 426 -1.37 -36.73 -14.68
CA LEU A 426 -1.60 -37.84 -15.64
C LEU A 426 -0.72 -39.05 -15.31
N ALA A 427 0.55 -38.85 -14.99
CA ALA A 427 1.48 -39.92 -14.60
C ALA A 427 1.02 -40.65 -13.34
N LEU A 428 0.60 -39.90 -12.30
CA LEU A 428 0.08 -40.48 -11.05
C LEU A 428 -1.26 -41.22 -11.30
N LEU A 429 -2.14 -40.67 -12.13
CA LEU A 429 -3.38 -41.35 -12.47
C LEU A 429 -3.11 -42.66 -13.24
N ALA A 430 -2.16 -42.64 -14.18
CA ALA A 430 -1.77 -43.82 -14.92
C ALA A 430 -1.21 -44.94 -14.06
N SER A 431 -0.50 -44.59 -12.99
CA SER A 431 0.05 -45.58 -12.05
C SER A 431 -1.01 -46.21 -11.13
N VAL A 432 -2.07 -45.48 -10.80
CA VAL A 432 -3.11 -45.93 -9.86
C VAL A 432 -4.35 -46.49 -10.62
N GLN A 433 -4.75 -45.86 -11.72
CA GLN A 433 -5.95 -46.14 -12.47
C GLN A 433 -5.70 -46.06 -13.99
N PRO A 434 -5.02 -47.04 -14.60
CA PRO A 434 -4.63 -46.98 -16.02
C PRO A 434 -5.79 -46.78 -17.01
N ALA A 435 -6.96 -47.33 -16.70
CA ALA A 435 -8.15 -47.19 -17.53
C ALA A 435 -8.71 -45.78 -17.55
N GLU A 436 -8.69 -45.07 -16.42
CA GLU A 436 -9.10 -43.66 -16.31
C GLU A 436 -8.07 -42.72 -16.94
N ALA A 437 -6.78 -43.03 -16.78
CA ALA A 437 -5.74 -42.25 -17.43
C ALA A 437 -5.86 -42.23 -18.96
N ARG A 438 -6.21 -43.37 -19.58
CA ARG A 438 -6.46 -43.47 -21.03
C ARG A 438 -7.67 -42.65 -21.49
N LYS A 439 -8.70 -42.50 -20.66
CA LYS A 439 -9.86 -41.64 -20.96
C LYS A 439 -9.55 -40.14 -20.76
N ALA A 440 -8.55 -39.85 -19.97
CA ALA A 440 -8.15 -38.50 -19.63
C ALA A 440 -7.07 -37.90 -20.58
N LEU A 441 -6.46 -38.73 -21.41
CA LEU A 441 -5.60 -38.31 -22.54
C LEU A 441 -6.44 -37.96 -23.76
#